data_dad3a2c930215ff6b9a6c06ae8da4c22
#
_entry.id   dad3a2c930215ff6b9a6c06ae8da4c22
#
_cell.length_a   1.000
_cell.length_b   1.000
_cell.length_c   1.000
_cell.angle_alpha   90.00
_cell.angle_beta   90.00
_cell.angle_gamma   90.00
#
_symmetry.space_group_name_H-M   'P 1'
#
loop_
_entity.id
_entity.type
_entity.pdbx_description
1 polymer ?
#
loop_
_entity_poly.entity_id
_entity_poly.type
_entity_poly.pdbx_seq_one_letter_code
_entity_poly.pdbx_strand_id
1 'polypeptide(L)'
;MHLVLVALVWLASALGLDVLLGAFAAGMVARYLVRAAHGHDDVHVVESKLEGIGFGFVIPLFFVVTGMKYDLHALTSSPSAMLRVPLFLALFLVVRGAPILLTYRTTLDARSTRALAIMTSAALPLVVVITDIGLATNRMRPGNAAALVGAAMLSVLIFPIVGLRMVPTATPEAVRPPSREAGS
;
A
#
# COMPACT_ATOMS: atom_id res chain seq x y z
N MET A 1 -14.95 -21.26 3.27
CA MET A 1 -14.10 -20.09 3.51
C MET A 1 -14.77 -18.78 3.06
N HIS A 2 -15.34 -18.70 1.86
CA HIS A 2 -16.03 -17.49 1.37
C HIS A 2 -17.23 -17.07 2.24
N LEU A 3 -18.03 -18.02 2.74
CA LEU A 3 -19.18 -17.73 3.61
C LEU A 3 -18.76 -17.07 4.94
N VAL A 4 -17.63 -17.49 5.52
CA VAL A 4 -17.11 -16.90 6.76
C VAL A 4 -16.65 -15.47 6.52
N LEU A 5 -15.99 -15.19 5.39
CA LEU A 5 -15.57 -13.83 5.01
C LEU A 5 -16.78 -12.91 4.80
N VAL A 6 -17.78 -13.39 4.06
CA VAL A 6 -19.02 -12.62 3.82
C VAL A 6 -19.78 -12.38 5.12
N ALA A 7 -19.88 -13.39 6.00
CA ALA A 7 -20.54 -13.24 7.29
C ALA A 7 -19.83 -12.24 8.21
N LEU A 8 -18.48 -12.25 8.24
CA LEU A 8 -17.70 -11.31 9.04
C LEU A 8 -17.78 -9.87 8.51
N VAL A 9 -17.77 -9.67 7.19
CA VAL A 9 -17.97 -8.35 6.57
C VAL A 9 -19.38 -7.84 6.85
N TRP A 10 -20.41 -8.70 6.73
CA TRP A 10 -21.80 -8.34 7.05
C TRP A 10 -21.95 -7.98 8.52
N LEU A 11 -21.37 -8.78 9.43
CA LEU A 11 -21.40 -8.52 10.87
C LEU A 11 -20.68 -7.21 11.21
N ALA A 12 -19.52 -6.94 10.60
CA ALA A 12 -18.79 -5.69 10.78
C ALA A 12 -19.62 -4.48 10.35
N SER A 13 -20.30 -4.60 9.20
CA SER A 13 -21.22 -3.55 8.71
C SER A 13 -22.43 -3.35 9.62
N ALA A 14 -23.02 -4.44 10.13
CA ALA A 14 -24.17 -4.38 11.04
C ALA A 14 -23.82 -3.78 12.41
N LEU A 15 -22.58 -3.95 12.85
CA LEU A 15 -22.05 -3.37 14.10
C LEU A 15 -21.51 -1.94 13.90
N GLY A 16 -21.63 -1.35 12.71
CA GLY A 16 -21.09 -0.01 12.41
C GLY A 16 -19.57 0.04 12.37
N LEU A 17 -18.90 -1.12 12.29
CA LEU A 17 -17.45 -1.21 12.10
C LEU A 17 -17.13 -0.93 10.65
N ASP A 18 -16.00 -0.27 10.40
CA ASP A 18 -15.51 -0.03 9.06
C ASP A 18 -15.28 -1.39 8.35
N VAL A 19 -15.76 -1.49 7.11
CA VAL A 19 -15.59 -2.68 6.24
C VAL A 19 -14.10 -3.06 6.11
N LEU A 20 -13.20 -2.08 6.12
CA LEU A 20 -11.76 -2.31 6.08
C LEU A 20 -11.27 -3.06 7.34
N LEU A 21 -11.75 -2.66 8.51
CA LEU A 21 -11.39 -3.31 9.78
C LEU A 21 -11.95 -4.74 9.84
N GLY A 22 -13.18 -4.93 9.36
CA GLY A 22 -13.81 -6.24 9.24
C GLY A 22 -13.07 -7.17 8.28
N ALA A 23 -12.64 -6.67 7.12
CA ALA A 23 -11.86 -7.42 6.16
C ALA A 23 -10.47 -7.82 6.72
N PHE A 24 -9.82 -6.91 7.45
CA PHE A 24 -8.55 -7.19 8.12
C PHE A 24 -8.69 -8.29 9.18
N ALA A 25 -9.69 -8.18 10.05
CA ALA A 25 -9.98 -9.19 11.08
C ALA A 25 -10.29 -10.55 10.43
N ALA A 26 -11.10 -10.57 9.37
CA ALA A 26 -11.40 -11.77 8.60
C ALA A 26 -10.15 -12.41 7.99
N GLY A 27 -9.23 -11.61 7.47
CA GLY A 27 -7.94 -12.08 6.94
C GLY A 27 -7.07 -12.73 8.02
N MET A 28 -7.00 -12.13 9.22
CA MET A 28 -6.26 -12.70 10.35
C MET A 28 -6.85 -14.03 10.82
N VAL A 29 -8.18 -14.11 10.94
CA VAL A 29 -8.87 -15.35 11.32
C VAL A 29 -8.67 -16.44 10.27
N ALA A 30 -8.80 -16.11 8.98
CA ALA A 30 -8.58 -17.04 7.88
C ALA A 30 -7.14 -17.60 7.91
N ARG A 31 -6.15 -16.74 8.11
CA ARG A 31 -4.74 -17.13 8.24
C ARG A 31 -4.52 -18.08 9.44
N TYR A 32 -5.11 -17.77 10.58
CA TYR A 32 -5.03 -18.60 11.76
C TYR A 32 -5.66 -19.99 11.52
N LEU A 33 -6.85 -20.04 10.92
CA LEU A 33 -7.55 -21.30 10.62
C LEU A 33 -6.79 -22.17 9.62
N VAL A 34 -6.21 -21.59 8.58
CA VAL A 34 -5.39 -22.34 7.60
C VAL A 34 -4.15 -22.92 8.28
N ARG A 35 -3.48 -22.15 9.14
CA ARG A 35 -2.32 -22.65 9.91
C ARG A 35 -2.69 -23.80 10.86
N ALA A 36 -3.83 -23.70 11.54
CA ALA A 36 -4.28 -24.70 12.47
C ALA A 36 -4.72 -26.00 11.79
N ALA A 37 -5.28 -25.91 10.57
CA ALA A 37 -5.83 -27.06 9.85
C ALA A 37 -4.80 -27.80 8.99
N HIS A 38 -3.82 -27.15 8.38
CA HIS A 38 -3.01 -27.70 7.29
C HIS A 38 -1.49 -27.49 7.43
N GLY A 39 -1.01 -26.82 8.48
CA GLY A 39 0.41 -26.57 8.68
C GLY A 39 0.96 -25.35 7.92
N HIS A 40 2.30 -25.16 7.97
CA HIS A 40 2.96 -23.95 7.43
C HIS A 40 3.00 -23.92 5.90
N ASP A 41 3.16 -25.07 5.24
CA ASP A 41 3.35 -25.12 3.78
C ASP A 41 2.09 -24.74 3.00
N ASP A 42 0.91 -25.12 3.49
CA ASP A 42 -0.37 -24.79 2.84
C ASP A 42 -0.75 -23.31 2.98
N VAL A 43 -0.25 -22.63 4.03
CA VAL A 43 -0.44 -21.18 4.19
C VAL A 43 0.23 -20.42 3.03
N HIS A 44 1.45 -20.79 2.66
CA HIS A 44 2.17 -20.15 1.56
C HIS A 44 1.48 -20.36 0.21
N VAL A 45 0.89 -21.52 -0.02
CA VAL A 45 0.12 -21.79 -1.25
C VAL A 45 -1.14 -20.92 -1.32
N VAL A 46 -1.86 -20.79 -0.21
CA VAL A 46 -3.07 -19.94 -0.13
C VAL A 46 -2.70 -18.46 -0.27
N GLU A 47 -1.65 -18.01 0.43
CA GLU A 47 -1.15 -16.63 0.33
C GLU A 47 -0.76 -16.30 -1.12
N SER A 48 0.02 -17.16 -1.79
CA SER A 48 0.44 -16.96 -3.18
C SER A 48 -0.75 -16.89 -4.16
N LYS A 49 -1.78 -17.72 -3.98
CA LYS A 49 -3.00 -17.66 -4.81
C LYS A 49 -3.79 -16.38 -4.56
N LEU A 50 -3.91 -15.94 -3.31
CA LEU A 50 -4.58 -14.68 -2.96
C LEU A 50 -3.81 -13.47 -3.50
N GLU A 51 -2.48 -13.48 -3.41
CA GLU A 51 -1.62 -12.47 -4.01
C GLU A 51 -1.80 -12.43 -5.53
N GLY A 52 -1.84 -13.58 -6.21
CA GLY A 52 -2.07 -13.65 -7.66
C GLY A 52 -3.40 -13.01 -8.06
N ILE A 53 -4.50 -13.28 -7.35
CA ILE A 53 -5.80 -12.65 -7.59
C ILE A 53 -5.76 -11.16 -7.23
N GLY A 54 -5.15 -10.80 -6.10
CA GLY A 54 -5.05 -9.43 -5.63
C GLY A 54 -4.28 -8.54 -6.61
N PHE A 55 -3.05 -8.91 -6.92
CA PHE A 55 -2.19 -8.14 -7.81
C PHE A 55 -2.56 -8.28 -9.29
N GLY A 56 -3.08 -9.43 -9.72
CA GLY A 56 -3.44 -9.67 -11.11
C GLY A 56 -4.79 -9.10 -11.53
N PHE A 57 -5.74 -8.95 -10.61
CA PHE A 57 -7.10 -8.52 -10.95
C PHE A 57 -7.63 -7.40 -10.06
N VAL A 58 -7.65 -7.58 -8.73
CA VAL A 58 -8.34 -6.66 -7.81
C VAL A 58 -7.66 -5.29 -7.79
N ILE A 59 -6.34 -5.25 -7.70
CA ILE A 59 -5.57 -4.00 -7.65
C ILE A 59 -5.66 -3.23 -8.97
N PRO A 60 -5.45 -3.82 -10.16
CA PRO A 60 -5.68 -3.12 -11.43
C PRO A 60 -7.10 -2.58 -11.57
N LEU A 61 -8.12 -3.37 -11.20
CA LEU A 61 -9.51 -2.93 -11.23
C LEU A 61 -9.74 -1.74 -10.30
N PHE A 62 -9.19 -1.77 -9.08
CA PHE A 62 -9.24 -0.66 -8.14
C PHE A 62 -8.65 0.63 -8.74
N PHE A 63 -7.50 0.55 -9.41
CA PHE A 63 -6.89 1.71 -10.05
C PHE A 63 -7.73 2.29 -11.18
N VAL A 64 -8.33 1.42 -12.01
CA VAL A 64 -9.23 1.86 -13.09
C VAL A 64 -10.48 2.55 -12.53
N VAL A 65 -11.15 1.94 -11.54
CA VAL A 65 -12.34 2.53 -10.90
C VAL A 65 -12.02 3.85 -10.21
N THR A 66 -10.89 3.93 -9.51
CA THR A 66 -10.45 5.17 -8.85
C THR A 66 -10.16 6.26 -9.89
N GLY A 67 -9.50 5.89 -11.01
CA GLY A 67 -9.25 6.82 -12.11
C GLY A 67 -10.54 7.36 -12.75
N MET A 68 -11.53 6.49 -12.96
CA MET A 68 -12.83 6.91 -13.53
C MET A 68 -13.63 7.81 -12.58
N LYS A 69 -13.53 7.61 -11.29
CA LYS A 69 -14.21 8.45 -10.27
C LYS A 69 -13.46 9.76 -9.97
N TYR A 70 -12.25 9.90 -10.49
CA TYR A 70 -11.42 11.04 -10.18
C TYR A 70 -11.96 12.34 -10.81
N ASP A 71 -12.29 13.31 -9.96
CA ASP A 71 -12.83 14.61 -10.38
C ASP A 71 -11.71 15.58 -10.75
N LEU A 72 -11.25 15.49 -12.00
CA LEU A 72 -10.28 16.42 -12.58
C LEU A 72 -10.79 17.86 -12.62
N HIS A 73 -12.11 18.05 -12.80
CA HIS A 73 -12.67 19.39 -12.84
C HIS A 73 -12.57 20.08 -11.48
N ALA A 74 -12.88 19.37 -10.39
CA ALA A 74 -12.70 19.88 -9.04
C ALA A 74 -11.24 20.25 -8.72
N LEU A 75 -10.25 19.53 -9.31
CA LEU A 75 -8.85 19.87 -9.18
C LEU A 75 -8.47 21.14 -9.96
N THR A 76 -8.92 21.25 -11.21
CA THR A 76 -8.53 22.35 -12.12
C THR A 76 -9.33 23.62 -11.93
N SER A 77 -10.49 23.55 -11.28
CA SER A 77 -11.36 24.69 -11.00
C SER A 77 -10.74 25.77 -10.08
N SER A 78 -9.68 25.42 -9.35
CA SER A 78 -9.01 26.34 -8.42
C SER A 78 -7.48 26.17 -8.45
N PRO A 79 -6.71 27.24 -8.73
CA PRO A 79 -5.25 27.20 -8.66
C PRO A 79 -4.73 26.73 -7.29
N SER A 80 -5.47 27.04 -6.23
CA SER A 80 -5.13 26.60 -4.87
C SER A 80 -5.28 25.08 -4.68
N ALA A 81 -6.20 24.43 -5.39
CA ALA A 81 -6.33 22.97 -5.36
C ALA A 81 -5.12 22.31 -6.04
N MET A 82 -4.70 22.82 -7.19
CA MET A 82 -3.51 22.33 -7.90
C MET A 82 -2.23 22.48 -7.06
N LEU A 83 -2.07 23.62 -6.34
CA LEU A 83 -0.90 23.84 -5.48
C LEU A 83 -0.86 22.90 -4.27
N ARG A 84 -2.01 22.36 -3.83
CA ARG A 84 -2.09 21.38 -2.75
C ARG A 84 -1.56 20.00 -3.14
N VAL A 85 -1.55 19.65 -4.42
CA VAL A 85 -1.04 18.35 -4.89
C VAL A 85 0.42 18.14 -4.49
N PRO A 86 1.38 19.01 -4.84
CA PRO A 86 2.76 18.88 -4.40
C PRO A 86 2.92 18.96 -2.87
N LEU A 87 2.08 19.76 -2.20
CA LEU A 87 2.07 19.82 -0.74
C LEU A 87 1.69 18.47 -0.11
N PHE A 88 0.62 17.83 -0.58
CA PHE A 88 0.21 16.52 -0.09
C PHE A 88 1.21 15.42 -0.43
N LEU A 89 1.84 15.50 -1.62
CA LEU A 89 2.90 14.56 -2.00
C LEU A 89 4.09 14.66 -1.03
N ALA A 90 4.53 15.88 -0.71
CA ALA A 90 5.57 16.11 0.28
C ALA A 90 5.15 15.62 1.68
N LEU A 91 3.88 15.86 2.06
CA LEU A 91 3.34 15.41 3.33
C LEU A 91 3.33 13.87 3.45
N PHE A 92 2.96 13.14 2.39
CA PHE A 92 3.05 11.68 2.38
C PHE A 92 4.50 11.20 2.60
N LEU A 93 5.45 11.85 1.94
CA LEU A 93 6.86 11.52 2.10
C LEU A 93 7.34 11.78 3.54
N VAL A 94 6.96 12.91 4.12
CA VAL A 94 7.35 13.24 5.49
C VAL A 94 6.68 12.33 6.50
N VAL A 95 5.35 12.20 6.46
CA VAL A 95 4.59 11.46 7.49
C VAL A 95 4.90 9.95 7.45
N ARG A 96 5.06 9.37 6.26
CA ARG A 96 5.32 7.93 6.12
C ARG A 96 6.80 7.60 5.97
N GLY A 97 7.58 8.46 5.34
CA GLY A 97 9.01 8.26 5.15
C GLY A 97 9.85 8.56 6.41
N ALA A 98 9.49 9.58 7.21
CA ALA A 98 10.25 9.93 8.39
C ALA A 98 10.36 8.81 9.44
N PRO A 99 9.30 8.07 9.79
CA PRO A 99 9.42 6.92 10.70
C PRO A 99 10.38 5.86 10.18
N ILE A 100 10.37 5.58 8.88
CA ILE A 100 11.30 4.62 8.26
C ILE A 100 12.75 5.11 8.39
N LEU A 101 12.99 6.39 8.07
CA LEU A 101 14.32 6.98 8.20
C LEU A 101 14.84 6.93 9.64
N LEU A 102 13.97 7.14 10.63
CA LEU A 102 14.35 7.10 12.04
C LEU A 102 14.61 5.67 12.53
N THR A 103 13.78 4.71 12.12
CA THR A 103 13.83 3.33 12.60
C THR A 103 14.99 2.55 11.97
N TYR A 104 15.21 2.71 10.67
CA TYR A 104 16.18 1.88 9.92
C TYR A 104 17.55 2.52 9.72
N ARG A 105 17.79 3.74 10.21
CA ARG A 105 19.07 4.45 10.05
C ARG A 105 20.28 3.72 10.62
N THR A 106 20.06 2.82 11.59
CA THR A 106 21.13 2.05 12.24
C THR A 106 21.27 0.62 11.67
N THR A 107 20.29 0.14 10.92
CA THR A 107 20.23 -1.25 10.43
C THR A 107 20.59 -1.33 8.95
N LEU A 108 20.24 -0.32 8.17
CA LEU A 108 20.46 -0.27 6.72
C LEU A 108 21.40 0.89 6.38
N ASP A 109 22.09 0.78 5.24
CA ASP A 109 22.85 1.91 4.68
C ASP A 109 21.90 3.08 4.33
N ALA A 110 22.45 4.29 4.32
CA ALA A 110 21.67 5.51 4.12
C ALA A 110 20.91 5.55 2.78
N ARG A 111 21.43 4.90 1.76
CA ARG A 111 20.84 4.85 0.43
C ARG A 111 19.63 3.91 0.40
N SER A 112 19.77 2.70 0.93
CA SER A 112 18.69 1.72 1.06
C SER A 112 17.59 2.20 1.99
N THR A 113 17.93 2.86 3.11
CA THR A 113 16.95 3.44 4.02
C THR A 113 16.10 4.53 3.35
N ARG A 114 16.71 5.40 2.54
CA ARG A 114 15.98 6.43 1.77
C ARG A 114 15.10 5.81 0.69
N ALA A 115 15.61 4.82 -0.05
CA ALA A 115 14.83 4.09 -1.04
C ALA A 115 13.59 3.44 -0.41
N LEU A 116 13.75 2.77 0.71
CA LEU A 116 12.66 2.15 1.47
C LEU A 116 11.65 3.19 1.95
N ALA A 117 12.12 4.31 2.51
CA ALA A 117 11.26 5.40 2.98
C ALA A 117 10.40 5.99 1.86
N ILE A 118 10.96 6.18 0.67
CA ILE A 118 10.23 6.70 -0.49
C ILE A 118 9.22 5.67 -0.98
N MET A 119 9.61 4.40 -1.16
CA MET A 119 8.73 3.35 -1.66
C MET A 119 7.52 3.08 -0.75
N THR A 120 7.72 3.12 0.57
CA THR A 120 6.64 2.90 1.55
C THR A 120 5.73 4.11 1.73
N SER A 121 6.08 5.27 1.17
CA SER A 121 5.27 6.50 1.27
C SER A 121 4.05 6.53 0.35
N ALA A 122 3.90 5.58 -0.57
CA ALA A 122 2.70 5.44 -1.39
C ALA A 122 1.47 5.08 -0.53
N ALA A 123 0.36 5.81 -0.72
CA ALA A 123 -0.78 5.73 0.20
C ALA A 123 -2.16 5.69 -0.48
N LEU A 124 -2.25 5.39 -1.79
CA LEU A 124 -3.46 5.58 -2.57
C LEU A 124 -4.72 4.90 -1.96
N PRO A 125 -4.73 3.60 -1.58
CA PRO A 125 -5.96 2.97 -1.11
C PRO A 125 -6.53 3.64 0.14
N LEU A 126 -5.66 3.99 1.10
CA LEU A 126 -6.07 4.67 2.33
C LEU A 126 -6.62 6.07 2.05
N VAL A 127 -5.98 6.80 1.15
CA VAL A 127 -6.39 8.15 0.77
C VAL A 127 -7.76 8.14 0.10
N VAL A 128 -8.04 7.19 -0.80
CA VAL A 128 -9.35 7.06 -1.46
C VAL A 128 -10.44 6.84 -0.42
N VAL A 129 -10.24 5.91 0.51
CA VAL A 129 -11.23 5.64 1.58
C VAL A 129 -11.46 6.88 2.45
N ILE A 130 -10.42 7.57 2.87
CA ILE A 130 -10.54 8.79 3.69
C ILE A 130 -11.29 9.89 2.94
N THR A 131 -11.00 10.08 1.65
CA THR A 131 -11.66 11.11 0.84
C THR A 131 -13.12 10.77 0.58
N ASP A 132 -13.46 9.51 0.30
CA ASP A 132 -14.84 9.05 0.12
C ASP A 132 -15.67 9.29 1.39
N ILE A 133 -15.16 8.93 2.56
CA ILE A 133 -15.81 9.21 3.85
C ILE A 133 -15.92 10.71 4.09
N GLY A 134 -14.85 11.47 3.82
CA GLY A 134 -14.82 12.92 4.00
C GLY A 134 -15.84 13.66 3.14
N LEU A 135 -16.04 13.20 1.90
CA LEU A 135 -17.05 13.74 0.99
C LEU A 135 -18.47 13.31 1.42
N ALA A 136 -18.67 12.02 1.74
CA ALA A 136 -19.98 11.50 2.15
C ALA A 136 -20.51 12.15 3.43
N THR A 137 -19.61 12.53 4.34
CA THR A 137 -19.96 13.21 5.60
C THR A 137 -19.96 14.75 5.50
N ASN A 138 -19.75 15.30 4.30
CA ASN A 138 -19.62 16.75 4.06
C ASN A 138 -18.52 17.44 4.91
N ARG A 139 -17.53 16.68 5.34
CA ARG A 139 -16.39 17.18 6.12
C ARG A 139 -15.19 17.58 5.25
N MET A 140 -15.20 17.23 3.98
CA MET A 140 -14.13 17.54 3.02
C MET A 140 -14.68 18.24 1.79
N ARG A 141 -14.00 19.30 1.35
CA ARG A 141 -14.36 20.02 0.10
C ARG A 141 -13.91 19.19 -1.10
N PRO A 142 -14.68 19.15 -2.21
CA PRO A 142 -14.33 18.38 -3.41
C PRO A 142 -12.93 18.67 -3.95
N GLY A 143 -12.51 19.95 -4.00
CA GLY A 143 -11.17 20.32 -4.43
C GLY A 143 -10.04 19.81 -3.54
N ASN A 144 -10.26 19.67 -2.23
CA ASN A 144 -9.29 19.04 -1.32
C ASN A 144 -9.20 17.54 -1.54
N ALA A 145 -10.35 16.88 -1.70
CA ALA A 145 -10.42 15.46 -1.99
C ALA A 145 -9.70 15.14 -3.32
N ALA A 146 -10.00 15.90 -4.38
CA ALA A 146 -9.35 15.77 -5.68
C ALA A 146 -7.83 15.99 -5.58
N ALA A 147 -7.37 17.02 -4.86
CA ALA A 147 -5.94 17.27 -4.67
C ALA A 147 -5.24 16.14 -3.90
N LEU A 148 -5.90 15.60 -2.87
CA LEU A 148 -5.36 14.52 -2.03
C LEU A 148 -5.28 13.20 -2.81
N VAL A 149 -6.34 12.83 -3.54
CA VAL A 149 -6.35 11.64 -4.41
C VAL A 149 -5.35 11.80 -5.56
N GLY A 150 -5.27 12.97 -6.19
CA GLY A 150 -4.29 13.26 -7.25
C GLY A 150 -2.84 13.11 -6.75
N ALA A 151 -2.54 13.63 -5.55
CA ALA A 151 -1.23 13.44 -4.93
C ALA A 151 -0.95 11.96 -4.64
N ALA A 152 -1.95 11.21 -4.18
CA ALA A 152 -1.80 9.78 -3.91
C ALA A 152 -1.58 8.97 -5.19
N MET A 153 -2.26 9.28 -6.30
CA MET A 153 -2.01 8.66 -7.61
C MET A 153 -0.60 8.94 -8.10
N LEU A 154 -0.14 10.18 -8.00
CA LEU A 154 1.23 10.56 -8.35
C LEU A 154 2.27 9.87 -7.45
N SER A 155 1.97 9.70 -6.16
CA SER A 155 2.87 9.01 -5.23
C SER A 155 3.12 7.56 -5.62
N VAL A 156 2.08 6.83 -6.04
CA VAL A 156 2.19 5.44 -6.49
C VAL A 156 2.99 5.31 -7.79
N LEU A 157 2.95 6.33 -8.64
CA LEU A 157 3.73 6.34 -9.88
C LEU A 157 5.18 6.78 -9.63
N ILE A 158 5.39 7.88 -8.92
CA ILE A 158 6.70 8.53 -8.79
C ILE A 158 7.58 7.82 -7.75
N PHE A 159 7.02 7.49 -6.58
CA PHE A 159 7.82 6.99 -5.46
C PHE A 159 8.51 5.64 -5.74
N PRO A 160 7.86 4.63 -6.36
CA PRO A 160 8.54 3.41 -6.74
C PRO A 160 9.65 3.64 -7.76
N ILE A 161 9.42 4.50 -8.76
CA ILE A 161 10.43 4.79 -9.79
C ILE A 161 11.67 5.45 -9.16
N VAL A 162 11.46 6.44 -8.28
CA VAL A 162 12.55 7.12 -7.58
C VAL A 162 13.25 6.17 -6.60
N GLY A 163 12.49 5.40 -5.83
CA GLY A 163 13.02 4.45 -4.87
C GLY A 163 13.87 3.36 -5.53
N LEU A 164 13.41 2.77 -6.64
CA LEU A 164 14.16 1.75 -7.37
C LEU A 164 15.48 2.29 -7.94
N ARG A 165 15.52 3.54 -8.40
CA ARG A 165 16.77 4.16 -8.85
C ARG A 165 17.80 4.40 -7.74
N MET A 166 17.33 4.41 -6.50
CA MET A 166 18.18 4.58 -5.32
C MET A 166 18.68 3.27 -4.73
N VAL A 167 18.06 2.12 -5.05
CA VAL A 167 18.53 0.81 -4.59
C VAL A 167 19.90 0.53 -5.24
N PRO A 168 20.95 0.20 -4.47
CA PRO A 168 22.23 -0.22 -5.04
C PRO A 168 22.01 -1.51 -5.83
N THR A 169 22.50 -1.57 -7.05
CA THR A 169 22.59 -2.84 -7.79
C THR A 169 23.52 -3.75 -7.00
N ALA A 170 22.97 -4.88 -6.49
CA ALA A 170 23.80 -5.90 -5.88
C ALA A 170 24.80 -6.39 -6.95
N THR A 171 26.09 -6.16 -6.70
CA THR A 171 27.15 -6.72 -7.55
C THR A 171 27.05 -8.24 -7.44
N PRO A 172 27.09 -9.01 -8.55
CA PRO A 172 26.92 -10.47 -8.53
C PRO A 172 28.01 -11.25 -7.77
N GLU A 173 28.94 -10.56 -7.15
CA GLU A 173 30.12 -11.12 -6.51
C GLU A 173 29.85 -11.79 -5.14
N ALA A 174 28.64 -11.65 -4.59
CA ALA A 174 28.31 -12.23 -3.28
C ALA A 174 27.80 -13.69 -3.33
N VAL A 175 27.72 -14.29 -4.53
CA VAL A 175 27.37 -15.72 -4.68
C VAL A 175 28.62 -16.49 -5.12
N ARG A 176 29.72 -16.41 -4.37
CA ARG A 176 30.75 -17.44 -4.44
C ARG A 176 30.22 -18.66 -3.67
N PRO A 177 30.06 -19.80 -4.33
CA PRO A 177 29.85 -21.04 -3.61
C PRO A 177 31.05 -21.29 -2.68
N PRO A 178 30.85 -21.86 -1.48
CA PRO A 178 31.93 -22.20 -0.58
C PRO A 178 32.94 -23.04 -1.37
N SER A 179 34.19 -22.59 -1.40
CA SER A 179 35.32 -23.34 -1.94
C SER A 179 35.31 -24.72 -1.30
N ARG A 180 35.08 -25.76 -2.10
CA ARG A 180 35.34 -27.14 -1.70
C ARG A 180 36.83 -27.19 -1.34
N GLU A 181 37.13 -27.15 -0.05
CA GLU A 181 38.44 -27.53 0.41
C GLU A 181 38.65 -29.00 -0.04
N ALA A 182 39.58 -29.17 -0.97
CA ALA A 182 40.08 -30.44 -1.42
C ALA A 182 40.79 -31.04 -0.21
N GLY A 183 40.12 -32.02 0.44
CA GLY A 183 40.74 -32.90 1.39
C GLY A 183 41.75 -33.76 0.65
N SER A 184 42.99 -33.58 0.94
CA SER A 184 44.08 -34.53 0.75
C SER A 184 44.15 -35.48 1.93
#